data_66151aa8e2225046ba77dee03f1438e5
#
_entry.id   66151aa8e2225046ba77dee03f1438e5
#
_cell.length_a   1.000
_cell.length_b   1.000
_cell.length_c   1.000
_cell.angle_alpha   90.00
_cell.angle_beta   90.00
_cell.angle_gamma   90.00
#
_symmetry.space_group_name_H-M   'P 1'
#
loop_
_entity.id
_entity.type
_entity.pdbx_description
1 polymer ?
#
loop_
_entity_poly.entity_id
_entity_poly.type
_entity_poly.pdbx_seq_one_letter_code
_entity_poly.pdbx_strand_id
1 'polypeptide(L)'
;MNVFNYCWYFKSALPSRICDLIIKQGLSKNEKMARTGGFDDKKLTNSEIQNMKRKRNSDITWLDELWIYRELHPYVHQANKLAGWNYEWDRSESCQFTKYKLNQYYDWHNDGWAKPYNNPGTLNHGKVRKLSLTCQLTDGSEYEGGELEFDLRD
;
A
#
# COMPACT_ATOMS: atom_id res chain seq x y z
N MET A 1 8.89 -1.69 -24.30
CA MET A 1 7.92 -1.19 -23.28
C MET A 1 8.61 -0.12 -22.46
N ASN A 2 8.00 1.05 -22.27
CA ASN A 2 8.52 2.07 -21.38
C ASN A 2 7.92 1.85 -19.96
N VAL A 3 8.73 1.44 -19.01
CA VAL A 3 8.30 1.15 -17.63
C VAL A 3 7.62 2.35 -16.96
N PHE A 4 7.98 3.56 -17.34
CA PHE A 4 7.40 4.78 -16.78
C PHE A 4 5.93 5.01 -17.16
N ASN A 5 5.39 4.26 -18.13
CA ASN A 5 3.96 4.26 -18.40
C ASN A 5 3.16 3.61 -17.24
N TYR A 6 3.80 2.77 -16.44
CA TYR A 6 3.16 1.96 -15.40
C TYR A 6 3.68 2.24 -14.01
N CYS A 7 4.98 2.56 -13.86
CA CYS A 7 5.64 2.70 -12.59
C CYS A 7 6.67 3.84 -12.61
N TRP A 8 6.70 4.62 -11.56
CA TRP A 8 7.73 5.60 -11.28
C TRP A 8 8.35 5.32 -9.91
N TYR A 9 9.65 5.50 -9.75
CA TYR A 9 10.31 5.25 -8.49
C TYR A 9 11.32 6.33 -8.12
N PHE A 10 11.52 6.50 -6.84
CA PHE A 10 12.53 7.37 -6.25
C PHE A 10 13.42 6.54 -5.33
N LYS A 11 14.73 6.65 -5.51
CA LYS A 11 15.69 6.05 -4.59
C LYS A 11 15.96 7.01 -3.44
N SER A 12 16.02 6.49 -2.21
CA SER A 12 16.31 7.26 -1.00
C SER A 12 15.42 8.51 -0.87
N ALA A 13 14.12 8.36 -1.18
CA ALA A 13 13.17 9.46 -1.21
C ALA A 13 13.00 10.12 0.16
N LEU A 14 12.81 9.31 1.20
CA LEU A 14 12.66 9.79 2.56
C LEU A 14 13.98 9.69 3.33
N PRO A 15 14.32 10.70 4.15
CA PRO A 15 15.41 10.58 5.12
C PRO A 15 15.14 9.44 6.10
N SER A 16 16.19 8.69 6.51
CA SER A 16 16.07 7.56 7.45
C SER A 16 15.31 7.94 8.72
N ARG A 17 15.55 9.15 9.26
CA ARG A 17 14.81 9.66 10.43
C ARG A 17 13.29 9.69 10.22
N ILE A 18 12.81 9.99 9.00
CA ILE A 18 11.38 9.99 8.69
C ILE A 18 10.87 8.54 8.59
N CYS A 19 11.64 7.64 7.97
CA CYS A 19 11.32 6.22 7.93
C CYS A 19 11.18 5.66 9.35
N ASP A 20 12.12 5.94 10.25
CA ASP A 20 12.10 5.51 11.66
C ASP A 20 10.87 6.03 12.40
N LEU A 21 10.48 7.29 12.16
CA LEU A 21 9.27 7.87 12.76
C LEU A 21 8.00 7.17 12.29
N ILE A 22 7.91 6.84 10.98
CA ILE A 22 6.77 6.10 10.43
C ILE A 22 6.74 4.68 11.02
N ILE A 23 7.88 4.00 11.09
CA ILE A 23 8.00 2.67 11.70
C ILE A 23 7.54 2.72 13.15
N LYS A 24 8.06 3.65 13.94
CA LYS A 24 7.66 3.83 15.34
C LYS A 24 6.17 4.06 15.49
N GLN A 25 5.59 4.90 14.63
CA GLN A 25 4.15 5.18 14.62
C GLN A 25 3.34 3.91 14.29
N GLY A 26 3.75 3.16 13.27
CA GLY A 26 3.09 1.91 12.88
C GLY A 26 3.14 0.85 13.98
N LEU A 27 4.30 0.69 14.61
CA LEU A 27 4.50 -0.28 15.69
C LEU A 27 3.82 0.11 17.01
N SER A 28 3.48 1.38 17.21
CA SER A 28 2.78 1.85 18.42
C SER A 28 1.30 1.50 18.45
N LYS A 29 0.73 1.13 17.33
CA LYS A 29 -0.69 0.79 17.19
C LYS A 29 -0.90 -0.72 17.18
N ASN A 30 -2.12 -1.16 17.51
CA ASN A 30 -2.48 -2.58 17.47
C ASN A 30 -2.45 -3.12 16.03
N GLU A 31 -1.62 -4.12 15.81
CA GLU A 31 -1.55 -4.85 14.56
C GLU A 31 -2.83 -5.66 14.31
N LYS A 32 -3.25 -5.74 13.07
CA LYS A 32 -4.33 -6.61 12.62
C LYS A 32 -3.81 -7.51 11.50
N MET A 33 -4.32 -8.73 11.45
CA MET A 33 -4.08 -9.59 10.28
C MET A 33 -4.62 -8.90 9.03
N ALA A 34 -3.80 -8.81 8.00
CA ALA A 34 -4.23 -8.24 6.73
C ALA A 34 -5.37 -9.06 6.12
N ARG A 35 -6.37 -8.36 5.61
CA ARG A 35 -7.52 -8.97 4.95
C ARG A 35 -7.58 -8.54 3.48
N THR A 36 -8.16 -9.36 2.64
CA THR A 36 -8.35 -9.10 1.22
C THR A 36 -9.81 -9.34 0.84
N GLY A 37 -10.34 -8.57 -0.12
CA GLY A 37 -11.62 -8.89 -0.73
C GLY A 37 -12.89 -8.60 0.07
N GLY A 38 -12.95 -7.49 0.83
CA GLY A 38 -14.21 -7.03 1.45
C GLY A 38 -14.64 -7.79 2.71
N PHE A 39 -13.69 -8.40 3.41
CA PHE A 39 -13.93 -9.11 4.68
C PHE A 39 -13.70 -8.24 5.93
N ASP A 40 -13.66 -6.93 5.81
CA ASP A 40 -13.14 -6.03 6.85
C ASP A 40 -13.89 -6.13 8.18
N ASP A 41 -15.20 -6.32 8.16
CA ASP A 41 -16.04 -6.37 9.37
C ASP A 41 -16.66 -7.75 9.66
N LYS A 42 -16.32 -8.78 8.87
CA LYS A 42 -16.87 -10.11 9.03
C LYS A 42 -16.08 -10.95 10.04
N LYS A 43 -16.80 -11.69 10.87
CA LYS A 43 -16.19 -12.77 11.67
C LYS A 43 -15.88 -13.94 10.73
N LEU A 44 -14.60 -14.19 10.50
CA LEU A 44 -14.13 -15.20 9.57
C LEU A 44 -14.12 -16.60 10.23
N THR A 45 -14.45 -17.60 9.43
CA THR A 45 -14.22 -19.01 9.78
C THR A 45 -12.74 -19.37 9.65
N ASN A 46 -12.30 -20.44 10.31
CA ASN A 46 -10.93 -20.92 10.20
C ASN A 46 -10.53 -21.24 8.75
N SER A 47 -11.45 -21.76 7.94
CA SER A 47 -11.20 -22.04 6.52
C SER A 47 -10.97 -20.77 5.71
N GLU A 48 -11.78 -19.72 5.94
CA GLU A 48 -11.61 -18.41 5.28
C GLU A 48 -10.27 -17.76 5.67
N ILE A 49 -9.89 -17.85 6.95
CA ILE A 49 -8.59 -17.37 7.43
C ILE A 49 -7.44 -18.09 6.70
N GLN A 50 -7.49 -19.40 6.58
CA GLN A 50 -6.45 -20.16 5.88
C GLN A 50 -6.39 -19.81 4.38
N ASN A 51 -7.53 -19.65 3.73
CA ASN A 51 -7.58 -19.25 2.32
C ASN A 51 -7.03 -17.84 2.11
N MET A 52 -7.30 -16.93 3.03
CA MET A 52 -6.75 -15.57 2.98
C MET A 52 -5.23 -15.59 3.17
N LYS A 53 -4.72 -16.35 4.14
CA LYS A 53 -3.28 -16.50 4.39
C LYS A 53 -2.51 -17.06 3.20
N ARG A 54 -3.14 -17.85 2.34
CA ARG A 54 -2.54 -18.33 1.07
C ARG A 54 -2.32 -17.22 0.04
N LYS A 55 -3.11 -16.14 0.09
CA LYS A 55 -2.98 -14.97 -0.80
C LYS A 55 -2.18 -13.87 -0.14
N ARG A 56 -2.38 -13.66 1.14
CA ARG A 56 -1.71 -12.63 1.91
C ARG A 56 -1.50 -13.08 3.34
N ASN A 57 -0.24 -13.17 3.73
CA ASN A 57 0.16 -13.42 5.10
C ASN A 57 1.03 -12.25 5.56
N SER A 58 0.42 -11.27 6.21
CA SER A 58 1.10 -10.09 6.75
C SER A 58 0.28 -9.46 7.87
N ASP A 59 0.95 -8.68 8.70
CA ASP A 59 0.33 -7.87 9.75
C ASP A 59 0.26 -6.42 9.28
N ILE A 60 -0.86 -5.76 9.52
CA ILE A 60 -1.09 -4.38 9.09
C ILE A 60 -1.55 -3.48 10.23
N THR A 61 -1.25 -2.20 10.06
CA THR A 61 -1.78 -1.11 10.86
C THR A 61 -2.19 0.04 9.93
N TRP A 62 -3.29 0.72 10.23
CA TRP A 62 -3.74 1.87 9.45
C TRP A 62 -3.24 3.16 10.09
N LEU A 63 -2.63 4.01 9.26
CA LEU A 63 -2.05 5.30 9.63
C LEU A 63 -2.78 6.41 8.89
N ASP A 64 -3.34 7.37 9.65
CA ASP A 64 -4.07 8.53 9.14
C ASP A 64 -3.45 9.85 9.59
N GLU A 65 -2.22 9.82 10.09
CA GLU A 65 -1.49 10.98 10.56
C GLU A 65 -1.12 11.90 9.41
N LEU A 66 -1.62 13.13 9.43
CA LEU A 66 -1.44 14.11 8.35
C LEU A 66 0.02 14.39 8.00
N TRP A 67 0.94 14.26 8.99
CA TRP A 67 2.35 14.49 8.74
C TRP A 67 2.94 13.45 7.77
N ILE A 68 2.46 12.18 7.80
CA ILE A 68 2.89 11.13 6.87
C ILE A 68 2.51 11.51 5.44
N TYR A 69 1.29 11.96 5.22
CA TYR A 69 0.85 12.41 3.89
C TYR A 69 1.64 13.61 3.39
N ARG A 70 2.03 14.53 4.28
CA ARG A 70 2.89 15.67 3.91
C ARG A 70 4.26 15.24 3.41
N GLU A 71 4.81 14.14 3.95
CA GLU A 71 6.07 13.57 3.47
C GLU A 71 5.91 12.81 2.14
N LEU A 72 4.78 12.13 1.91
CA LEU A 72 4.58 11.25 0.76
C LEU A 72 3.98 11.97 -0.46
N HIS A 73 3.01 12.86 -0.28
CA HIS A 73 2.30 13.50 -1.38
C HIS A 73 3.19 14.24 -2.39
N PRO A 74 4.27 14.93 -1.99
CA PRO A 74 5.17 15.56 -2.96
C PRO A 74 5.72 14.58 -4.00
N TYR A 75 6.06 13.37 -3.59
CA TYR A 75 6.56 12.33 -4.49
C TYR A 75 5.46 11.80 -5.41
N VAL A 76 4.24 11.63 -4.91
CA VAL A 76 3.09 11.22 -5.73
C VAL A 76 2.81 12.26 -6.82
N HIS A 77 2.77 13.55 -6.46
CA HIS A 77 2.59 14.64 -7.43
C HIS A 77 3.72 14.70 -8.46
N GLN A 78 4.96 14.56 -8.00
CA GLN A 78 6.13 14.59 -8.87
C GLN A 78 6.13 13.41 -9.85
N ALA A 79 5.87 12.18 -9.37
CA ALA A 79 5.78 10.99 -10.21
C ALA A 79 4.67 11.11 -11.25
N ASN A 80 3.47 11.51 -10.83
CA ASN A 80 2.33 11.70 -11.70
C ASN A 80 2.62 12.69 -12.84
N LYS A 81 3.33 13.78 -12.53
CA LYS A 81 3.75 14.78 -13.52
C LYS A 81 4.87 14.26 -14.44
N LEU A 82 5.94 13.71 -13.85
CA LEU A 82 7.14 13.30 -14.62
C LEU A 82 6.86 12.10 -15.51
N ALA A 83 5.99 11.18 -15.08
CA ALA A 83 5.54 10.05 -15.88
C ALA A 83 4.54 10.45 -16.97
N GLY A 84 4.02 11.68 -16.94
CA GLY A 84 3.02 12.15 -17.89
C GLY A 84 1.62 11.56 -17.68
N TRP A 85 1.37 10.92 -16.54
CA TRP A 85 0.05 10.33 -16.26
C TRP A 85 -1.01 11.41 -16.07
N ASN A 86 -0.68 12.51 -15.40
CA ASN A 86 -1.53 13.70 -15.21
C ASN A 86 -2.92 13.38 -14.63
N TYR A 87 -3.00 12.37 -13.75
CA TYR A 87 -4.24 12.09 -13.06
C TYR A 87 -4.61 13.22 -12.11
N GLU A 88 -5.85 13.67 -12.18
CA GLU A 88 -6.46 14.47 -11.13
C GLU A 88 -6.96 13.54 -10.03
N TRP A 89 -6.54 13.78 -8.79
CA TRP A 89 -6.96 13.01 -7.64
C TRP A 89 -7.29 13.94 -6.47
N ASP A 90 -8.34 13.62 -5.75
CA ASP A 90 -8.93 14.47 -4.74
C ASP A 90 -8.71 13.94 -3.33
N ARG A 91 -8.26 12.70 -3.21
CA ARG A 91 -8.16 12.02 -1.93
C ARG A 91 -7.13 10.91 -1.93
N SER A 92 -6.48 10.74 -0.78
CA SER A 92 -5.72 9.53 -0.44
C SER A 92 -6.50 8.66 0.54
N GLU A 93 -6.38 7.36 0.40
CA GLU A 93 -6.85 6.41 1.40
C GLU A 93 -5.90 6.40 2.60
N SER A 94 -6.32 5.77 3.71
CA SER A 94 -5.45 5.55 4.86
C SER A 94 -4.18 4.81 4.45
N CYS A 95 -3.04 5.24 4.99
CA CYS A 95 -1.77 4.56 4.73
C CYS A 95 -1.76 3.20 5.43
N GLN A 96 -1.56 2.14 4.67
CA GLN A 96 -1.38 0.82 5.23
C GLN A 96 0.09 0.59 5.60
N PHE A 97 0.40 0.62 6.88
CA PHE A 97 1.69 0.17 7.38
C PHE A 97 1.67 -1.35 7.45
N THR A 98 2.54 -1.99 6.69
CA THR A 98 2.62 -3.45 6.63
C THR A 98 3.93 -3.93 7.22
N LYS A 99 3.86 -4.91 8.12
CA LYS A 99 5.02 -5.61 8.64
C LYS A 99 5.05 -7.04 8.09
N TYR A 100 6.18 -7.40 7.51
CA TYR A 100 6.46 -8.76 7.07
C TYR A 100 7.50 -9.42 7.98
N LYS A 101 7.19 -10.61 8.45
CA LYS A 101 8.06 -11.50 9.21
C LYS A 101 8.54 -12.63 8.30
N LEU A 102 9.41 -13.48 8.80
CA LEU A 102 9.87 -14.66 8.08
C LEU A 102 8.70 -15.47 7.51
N ASN A 103 8.79 -15.81 6.22
CA ASN A 103 7.75 -16.55 5.47
C ASN A 103 6.40 -15.80 5.35
N GLN A 104 6.37 -14.52 5.56
CA GLN A 104 5.20 -13.68 5.27
C GLN A 104 5.32 -13.08 3.87
N TYR A 105 4.19 -12.90 3.19
CA TYR A 105 4.13 -12.46 1.80
C TYR A 105 2.78 -11.88 1.44
N TYR A 106 2.73 -11.22 0.31
CA TYR A 106 1.52 -10.88 -0.41
C TYR A 106 1.67 -11.30 -1.87
N ASP A 107 0.80 -12.19 -2.31
CA ASP A 107 0.83 -12.78 -3.64
C ASP A 107 0.37 -11.77 -4.70
N TRP A 108 0.55 -12.10 -5.97
CA TRP A 108 0.15 -11.29 -7.12
C TRP A 108 -1.28 -10.79 -7.00
N HIS A 109 -1.46 -9.50 -7.15
CA HIS A 109 -2.76 -8.84 -7.04
C HIS A 109 -2.78 -7.52 -7.78
N ASN A 110 -3.98 -6.99 -8.04
CA ASN A 110 -4.18 -5.64 -8.51
C ASN A 110 -4.55 -4.73 -7.34
N ASP A 111 -3.90 -3.58 -7.23
CA ASP A 111 -4.19 -2.59 -6.19
C ASP A 111 -5.50 -1.83 -6.41
N GLY A 112 -6.00 -1.83 -7.62
CA GLY A 112 -7.22 -1.12 -7.99
C GLY A 112 -8.20 -1.99 -8.77
N TRP A 113 -9.43 -1.55 -8.82
CA TRP A 113 -10.49 -2.15 -9.62
C TRP A 113 -10.83 -1.23 -10.80
N ALA A 114 -11.15 -1.80 -11.96
CA ALA A 114 -11.61 -1.04 -13.11
C ALA A 114 -12.97 -0.34 -12.89
N LYS A 115 -13.71 -0.74 -11.84
CA LYS A 115 -15.02 -0.20 -11.50
C LYS A 115 -14.95 0.68 -10.25
N PRO A 116 -15.79 1.73 -10.18
CA PRO A 116 -15.91 2.55 -8.98
C PRO A 116 -16.30 1.73 -7.75
N TYR A 117 -15.82 2.15 -6.58
CA TYR A 117 -16.25 1.58 -5.30
C TYR A 117 -17.74 1.75 -5.09
N ASN A 118 -18.43 0.67 -4.77
CA ASN A 118 -19.85 0.68 -4.43
C ASN A 118 -20.03 0.55 -2.91
N ASN A 119 -19.63 1.58 -2.17
CA ASN A 119 -19.72 1.63 -0.72
C ASN A 119 -20.52 2.87 -0.30
N PRO A 120 -21.86 2.86 -0.41
CA PRO A 120 -22.69 4.01 -0.05
C PRO A 120 -22.42 4.49 1.36
N GLY A 121 -22.37 5.81 1.56
CA GLY A 121 -22.08 6.43 2.86
C GLY A 121 -20.59 6.57 3.19
N THR A 122 -19.68 6.05 2.36
CA THR A 122 -18.25 6.24 2.51
C THR A 122 -17.70 7.29 1.55
N LEU A 123 -16.57 7.89 1.92
CA LEU A 123 -15.90 8.89 1.07
C LEU A 123 -15.30 8.29 -0.21
N ASN A 124 -15.21 6.97 -0.31
CA ASN A 124 -14.71 6.26 -1.49
C ASN A 124 -15.83 5.90 -2.48
N HIS A 125 -17.09 6.05 -2.10
CA HIS A 125 -18.21 5.72 -2.98
C HIS A 125 -18.13 6.48 -4.32
N GLY A 126 -18.27 5.77 -5.42
CA GLY A 126 -18.20 6.32 -6.76
C GLY A 126 -16.78 6.64 -7.26
N LYS A 127 -15.75 6.43 -6.46
CA LYS A 127 -14.35 6.71 -6.81
C LYS A 127 -13.63 5.48 -7.34
N VAL A 128 -12.58 5.74 -8.12
CA VAL A 128 -11.67 4.71 -8.66
C VAL A 128 -10.27 5.03 -8.17
N ARG A 129 -9.55 4.04 -7.63
CA ARG A 129 -8.13 4.18 -7.30
C ARG A 129 -7.33 4.33 -8.59
N LYS A 130 -6.57 5.40 -8.74
CA LYS A 130 -5.76 5.73 -9.92
C LYS A 130 -4.27 5.54 -9.69
N LEU A 131 -3.82 5.86 -8.49
CA LEU A 131 -2.42 5.78 -8.10
C LEU A 131 -2.28 4.90 -6.88
N SER A 132 -1.26 4.07 -6.85
CA SER A 132 -0.83 3.30 -5.70
C SER A 132 0.61 3.63 -5.37
N LEU A 133 0.92 3.81 -4.10
CA LEU A 133 2.26 4.11 -3.61
C LEU A 133 2.71 3.04 -2.64
N THR A 134 3.89 2.49 -2.89
CA THR A 134 4.62 1.67 -1.92
C THR A 134 5.87 2.43 -1.48
N CYS A 135 6.10 2.50 -0.17
CA CYS A 135 7.28 3.10 0.43
C CYS A 135 7.99 2.05 1.29
N GLN A 136 9.18 1.65 0.89
CA GLN A 136 10.06 0.79 1.68
C GLN A 136 10.70 1.63 2.78
N LEU A 137 10.44 1.27 4.04
CA LEU A 137 10.88 2.03 5.21
C LEU A 137 12.14 1.45 5.85
N THR A 138 12.30 0.13 5.81
CA THR A 138 13.46 -0.57 6.36
C THR A 138 14.60 -0.54 5.34
N ASP A 139 15.83 -0.32 5.80
CA ASP A 139 17.00 -0.37 4.93
C ASP A 139 17.18 -1.78 4.37
N GLY A 140 17.47 -1.88 3.07
CA GLY A 140 17.60 -3.16 2.37
C GLY A 140 18.76 -4.04 2.88
N SER A 141 19.70 -3.48 3.64
CA SER A 141 20.78 -4.23 4.28
C SER A 141 20.35 -4.97 5.57
N GLU A 142 19.15 -4.66 6.08
CA GLU A 142 18.64 -5.23 7.33
C GLU A 142 17.79 -6.49 7.14
N TYR A 143 17.50 -6.90 5.88
CA TYR A 143 16.67 -8.06 5.60
C TYR A 143 17.06 -8.73 4.27
N GLU A 144 16.61 -9.97 4.09
CA GLU A 144 16.73 -10.72 2.84
C GLU A 144 15.33 -11.04 2.30
N GLY A 145 15.17 -11.04 0.96
CA GLY A 145 13.89 -11.22 0.31
C GLY A 145 13.00 -9.98 0.41
N GLY A 146 11.70 -10.15 0.27
CA GLY A 146 10.72 -9.07 0.36
C GLY A 146 10.71 -8.16 -0.87
N GLU A 147 11.10 -8.69 -2.02
CA GLU A 147 11.11 -7.99 -3.30
C GLU A 147 9.68 -7.55 -3.66
N LEU A 148 9.58 -6.33 -4.18
CA LEU A 148 8.39 -5.83 -4.85
C LEU A 148 8.50 -6.11 -6.34
N GLU A 149 7.63 -6.95 -6.85
CA GLU A 149 7.64 -7.35 -8.25
C GLU A 149 6.43 -6.76 -8.99
N PHE A 150 6.63 -6.43 -10.27
CA PHE A 150 5.57 -5.94 -11.15
C PHE A 150 5.43 -6.86 -12.35
N ASP A 151 4.22 -7.37 -12.59
CA ASP A 151 3.87 -8.03 -13.84
C ASP A 151 3.23 -6.99 -14.77
N LEU A 152 3.98 -6.59 -15.79
CA LEU A 152 3.57 -5.59 -16.77
C LEU A 152 3.15 -6.23 -18.11
N ARG A 153 2.82 -7.51 -18.11
CA ARG A 153 2.31 -8.21 -19.29
C ARG A 153 0.82 -7.89 -19.47
N ASP A 154 0.46 -7.55 -20.70
CA ASP A 154 -0.93 -7.32 -21.14
C ASP A 154 -1.70 -8.64 -21.31
#